data_f77e3f7e7c6fb6ea026df08f84c51ffa
#
_entry.id   f77e3f7e7c6fb6ea026df08f84c51ffa
#
_cell.length_a   1.000
_cell.length_b   1.000
_cell.length_c   1.000
_cell.angle_alpha   90.00
_cell.angle_beta   90.00
_cell.angle_gamma   90.00
#
_symmetry.space_group_name_H-M   'P 1'
#
loop_
_entity.id
_entity.type
_entity.pdbx_description
1 polymer ?
#
loop_
_entity_poly.entity_id
_entity_poly.type
_entity_poly.pdbx_seq_one_letter_code
_entity_poly.pdbx_strand_id
1 'polypeptide(L)'
;MRTYILFITLLCTLSLKAQIVDCTPSKPTGDDEVTVTFDLTKCSFQKASLVDFEGPIYSHMGVITSESPSGTEWKSRIALWPDKTTPDKCNIDAVKLQKVGDNLWQLKITPSVKEFFMQNTQMEPPYEFKADEQLLSIEFVLRNADGTMDGRATGDKKSNIKLLLSHTIAPGEDSPRPEGVQRGINYHNDESLTLVLFAPGKQFAYLMSELSNWEVKEDYRMKRDGDYFWITLNHLIPGKEYAFYYLVDGLLDIADPYANKILERKFDKGISPVAYPNLMEFPEKCKADIVSVWQTAKPEYPWEVTDFKGVRQDRLTIYELLLRDFTRNGEYKGNLKLALEKLDYLKSLGINAIELMPFCKIDGITNWGYHSTFFFATEKVYGTEEDYKKFIDECHKRGIAVIMDIVLDHAYGTCSLVRLYADPPGNTKAQPAADNPWFNMVSPNTKYSWGADFNHESKETQILLDSICAFWLKEYKLDGFRFDFSKGFTNTPGDGSAYDPDRIRIIKRLSDEIRKRKSDAYLIYEHLAGDQEEKELAEHDLMLWGKQNSPFSNAINGVQKGSSFKGAMASSKGWSKNNRVTYMESHDEERVAYNASVNGIGEIRTELEAVSYTHLRAHETVLD
;
A
#
# COMPACT_ATOMS: atom_id res chain seq x y z
N MET A 1 30.44 -47.97 35.00
CA MET A 1 29.71 -47.48 33.82
C MET A 1 29.66 -45.96 33.89
N ARG A 2 30.47 -45.29 33.09
CA ARG A 2 30.51 -43.80 33.00
C ARG A 2 29.67 -43.39 31.79
N THR A 3 28.56 -42.73 32.08
CA THR A 3 27.65 -42.16 31.05
C THR A 3 28.22 -40.83 30.60
N TYR A 4 28.63 -40.72 29.34
CA TYR A 4 29.00 -39.47 28.71
C TYR A 4 27.72 -38.78 28.22
N ILE A 5 27.43 -37.62 28.77
CA ILE A 5 26.39 -36.70 28.25
C ILE A 5 27.04 -35.87 27.14
N LEU A 6 26.62 -36.11 25.91
CA LEU A 6 27.02 -35.34 24.73
C LEU A 6 26.17 -34.05 24.67
N PHE A 7 26.76 -32.92 24.97
CA PHE A 7 26.15 -31.60 24.69
C PHE A 7 26.25 -31.32 23.19
N ILE A 8 25.13 -31.48 22.49
CA ILE A 8 25.01 -30.98 21.13
C ILE A 8 24.63 -29.49 21.26
N THR A 9 25.62 -28.63 21.10
CA THR A 9 25.41 -27.20 20.86
C THR A 9 24.84 -27.03 19.44
N LEU A 10 23.53 -26.84 19.37
CA LEU A 10 22.84 -26.45 18.14
C LEU A 10 23.27 -25.00 17.82
N LEU A 11 24.26 -24.82 16.93
CA LEU A 11 24.53 -23.54 16.32
C LEU A 11 23.33 -23.21 15.41
N CYS A 12 22.40 -22.41 15.91
CA CYS A 12 21.50 -21.65 15.03
C CYS A 12 22.34 -20.66 14.25
N THR A 13 22.74 -21.04 13.04
CA THR A 13 23.18 -20.07 12.04
C THR A 13 21.95 -19.26 11.65
N LEU A 14 21.70 -18.16 12.36
CA LEU A 14 20.90 -17.06 11.85
C LEU A 14 21.59 -16.62 10.56
N SER A 15 20.95 -16.91 9.43
CA SER A 15 21.29 -16.30 8.16
C SER A 15 20.96 -14.82 8.29
N LEU A 16 21.94 -14.03 8.77
CA LEU A 16 21.93 -12.59 8.62
C LEU A 16 21.90 -12.32 7.12
N LYS A 17 20.74 -11.98 6.56
CA LYS A 17 20.67 -11.36 5.24
C LYS A 17 21.36 -10.03 5.39
N ALA A 18 22.58 -9.95 4.87
CA ALA A 18 23.43 -8.80 4.99
C ALA A 18 22.77 -7.59 4.31
N GLN A 19 22.59 -6.50 5.05
CA GLN A 19 22.24 -5.17 4.55
C GLN A 19 23.37 -4.63 3.67
N ILE A 20 23.09 -3.62 2.79
CA ILE A 20 24.16 -2.89 2.05
C ILE A 20 25.13 -2.27 3.06
N VAL A 21 24.59 -1.78 4.17
CA VAL A 21 25.31 -1.06 5.21
C VAL A 21 25.18 -1.81 6.52
N ASP A 22 26.31 -2.15 7.11
CA ASP A 22 26.43 -2.53 8.52
C ASP A 22 27.23 -1.45 9.24
N CYS A 23 26.95 -1.18 10.51
CA CYS A 23 27.65 -0.14 11.24
C CYS A 23 27.91 -0.51 12.71
N THR A 24 28.97 0.08 13.24
CA THR A 24 29.35 -0.02 14.65
C THR A 24 29.50 1.40 15.19
N PRO A 25 28.75 1.79 16.26
CA PRO A 25 27.70 1.01 16.94
C PRO A 25 26.50 0.72 16.03
N SER A 26 25.72 -0.33 16.32
CA SER A 26 24.57 -0.74 15.50
C SER A 26 23.40 0.25 15.49
N LYS A 27 23.38 1.17 16.45
CA LYS A 27 22.44 2.29 16.57
C LYS A 27 23.23 3.56 16.84
N PRO A 28 23.92 4.14 15.83
CA PRO A 28 24.75 5.31 16.03
C PRO A 28 23.90 6.56 16.23
N THR A 29 24.42 7.48 17.04
CA THR A 29 23.89 8.85 17.22
C THR A 29 24.77 9.85 16.46
N GLY A 30 24.36 11.13 16.45
CA GLY A 30 25.19 12.21 15.92
C GLY A 30 26.50 12.45 16.68
N ASP A 31 26.58 12.01 17.93
CA ASP A 31 27.71 12.20 18.82
C ASP A 31 28.67 10.99 18.90
N ASP A 32 28.33 9.90 18.20
CA ASP A 32 29.15 8.70 18.16
C ASP A 32 30.20 8.73 17.06
N GLU A 33 31.35 8.07 17.31
CA GLU A 33 32.24 7.57 16.27
C GLU A 33 31.57 6.39 15.59
N VAL A 34 31.55 6.36 14.26
CA VAL A 34 30.85 5.33 13.49
C VAL A 34 31.76 4.70 12.46
N THR A 35 31.81 3.36 12.46
CA THR A 35 32.41 2.59 11.38
C THR A 35 31.29 2.00 10.52
N VAL A 36 31.28 2.35 9.23
CA VAL A 36 30.28 1.90 8.26
C VAL A 36 30.90 0.92 7.31
N THR A 37 30.30 -0.26 7.15
CA THR A 37 30.72 -1.30 6.21
C THR A 37 29.70 -1.41 5.08
N PHE A 38 30.17 -1.35 3.84
CA PHE A 38 29.35 -1.44 2.63
C PHE A 38 29.63 -2.77 1.91
N ASP A 39 28.56 -3.47 1.52
CA ASP A 39 28.59 -4.64 0.66
C ASP A 39 28.19 -4.23 -0.77
N LEU A 40 29.18 -4.13 -1.67
CA LEU A 40 28.95 -3.66 -3.03
C LEU A 40 28.10 -4.61 -3.86
N THR A 41 28.03 -5.90 -3.51
CA THR A 41 27.22 -6.88 -4.23
C THR A 41 25.72 -6.62 -4.09
N LYS A 42 25.34 -5.80 -3.11
CA LYS A 42 23.94 -5.43 -2.81
C LYS A 42 23.56 -4.05 -3.31
N CYS A 43 24.53 -3.29 -3.82
CA CYS A 43 24.28 -1.98 -4.38
C CYS A 43 23.55 -2.05 -5.72
N SER A 44 22.74 -1.04 -6.01
CA SER A 44 22.29 -0.70 -7.35
C SER A 44 23.23 0.31 -7.98
N PHE A 45 23.25 0.41 -9.31
CA PHE A 45 24.20 1.23 -10.06
C PHE A 45 23.47 2.07 -11.11
N GLN A 46 23.66 3.38 -11.06
CA GLN A 46 23.19 4.29 -12.11
C GLN A 46 24.19 4.39 -13.25
N LYS A 47 25.48 4.23 -12.91
CA LYS A 47 26.64 4.19 -13.82
C LYS A 47 27.21 2.77 -13.88
N ALA A 48 28.48 2.60 -14.22
CA ALA A 48 29.12 1.30 -14.19
C ALA A 48 29.23 0.77 -12.74
N SER A 49 29.16 -0.55 -12.59
CA SER A 49 29.20 -1.24 -11.28
C SER A 49 30.55 -1.11 -10.61
N LEU A 50 30.53 -0.92 -9.29
CA LEU A 50 31.71 -1.01 -8.42
C LEU A 50 32.02 -2.43 -7.94
N VAL A 51 31.19 -3.43 -8.25
CA VAL A 51 31.46 -4.84 -7.89
C VAL A 51 32.78 -5.29 -8.56
N ASP A 52 33.65 -5.94 -7.78
CA ASP A 52 34.96 -6.39 -8.17
C ASP A 52 35.95 -5.28 -8.59
N PHE A 53 35.64 -4.03 -8.24
CA PHE A 53 36.54 -2.91 -8.52
C PHE A 53 37.69 -2.86 -7.52
N GLU A 54 38.94 -2.84 -8.03
CA GLU A 54 40.15 -2.88 -7.21
C GLU A 54 40.80 -1.49 -6.97
N GLY A 55 40.25 -0.46 -7.60
CA GLY A 55 40.76 0.92 -7.44
C GLY A 55 40.18 1.62 -6.19
N PRO A 56 40.59 2.86 -5.92
CA PRO A 56 40.11 3.63 -4.78
C PRO A 56 38.64 3.97 -4.93
N ILE A 57 37.87 3.71 -3.86
CA ILE A 57 36.46 4.09 -3.72
C ILE A 57 36.34 5.24 -2.71
N TYR A 58 35.50 6.20 -3.03
CA TYR A 58 35.19 7.38 -2.23
C TYR A 58 33.68 7.46 -2.00
N SER A 59 33.29 8.06 -0.89
CA SER A 59 31.90 8.39 -0.60
C SER A 59 31.62 9.86 -0.92
N HIS A 60 30.66 10.12 -1.82
CA HIS A 60 29.97 11.39 -1.89
C HIS A 60 28.83 11.33 -0.88
N MET A 61 28.88 12.15 0.17
CA MET A 61 28.00 11.99 1.32
C MET A 61 27.50 13.30 1.90
N GLY A 62 26.38 13.23 2.58
CA GLY A 62 25.76 14.35 3.27
C GLY A 62 24.90 13.91 4.44
N VAL A 63 24.40 14.85 5.23
CA VAL A 63 23.47 14.59 6.34
C VAL A 63 22.11 15.22 6.09
N ILE A 64 21.10 14.50 6.52
CA ILE A 64 19.74 15.01 6.73
C ILE A 64 19.60 15.32 8.21
N THR A 65 19.04 16.48 8.51
CA THR A 65 18.81 16.95 9.87
C THR A 65 17.36 17.37 10.06
N SER A 66 16.96 17.67 11.29
CA SER A 66 15.64 18.27 11.60
C SER A 66 15.37 19.59 10.87
N GLU A 67 16.42 20.28 10.41
CA GLU A 67 16.36 21.52 9.64
C GLU A 67 16.37 21.30 8.12
N SER A 68 16.46 20.05 7.64
CA SER A 68 16.42 19.76 6.22
C SER A 68 15.01 20.02 5.67
N PRO A 69 14.87 20.78 4.57
CA PRO A 69 13.58 21.08 3.96
C PRO A 69 12.83 19.83 3.45
N SER A 70 13.59 18.78 3.13
CA SER A 70 13.05 17.49 2.73
C SER A 70 14.02 16.36 3.09
N GLY A 71 13.54 15.12 3.09
CA GLY A 71 14.36 13.92 3.33
C GLY A 71 15.43 13.64 2.26
N THR A 72 15.56 14.50 1.25
CA THR A 72 16.57 14.38 0.19
C THR A 72 17.49 15.60 0.09
N GLU A 73 17.27 16.62 0.90
CA GLU A 73 18.06 17.85 0.87
C GLU A 73 19.09 17.89 2.00
N TRP A 74 20.33 17.66 1.63
CA TRP A 74 21.45 17.57 2.57
C TRP A 74 21.83 18.93 3.15
N LYS A 75 22.01 18.99 4.47
CA LYS A 75 22.45 20.21 5.17
C LYS A 75 23.94 20.40 5.14
N SER A 76 24.73 19.34 5.31
CA SER A 76 26.18 19.38 5.11
C SER A 76 26.58 18.32 4.10
N ARG A 77 27.55 18.63 3.25
CA ARG A 77 27.98 17.77 2.17
C ARG A 77 29.49 17.67 2.12
N ILE A 78 29.99 16.43 1.97
CA ILE A 78 31.41 16.12 1.90
C ILE A 78 31.70 15.44 0.55
N ALA A 79 32.88 15.73 -0.03
CA ALA A 79 33.38 15.21 -1.28
C ALA A 79 32.41 15.44 -2.45
N LEU A 80 32.55 16.54 -3.14
CA LEU A 80 31.75 16.88 -4.31
C LEU A 80 31.87 15.79 -5.39
N TRP A 81 30.89 15.74 -6.29
CA TRP A 81 30.98 14.84 -7.43
C TRP A 81 32.12 15.26 -8.35
N PRO A 82 32.93 14.33 -8.87
CA PRO A 82 34.09 14.68 -9.69
C PRO A 82 33.69 15.50 -10.91
N ASP A 83 34.29 16.66 -11.06
CA ASP A 83 34.24 17.50 -12.23
C ASP A 83 35.65 18.08 -12.51
N LYS A 84 35.82 18.73 -13.66
CA LYS A 84 37.11 19.29 -14.08
C LYS A 84 37.50 20.57 -13.34
N THR A 85 36.58 21.16 -12.58
CA THR A 85 36.73 22.50 -11.99
C THR A 85 37.15 22.47 -10.52
N THR A 86 36.86 21.36 -9.81
CA THR A 86 37.13 21.23 -8.37
C THR A 86 37.75 19.89 -7.97
N PRO A 87 38.88 19.47 -8.58
CA PRO A 87 39.46 18.13 -8.31
C PRO A 87 39.80 17.92 -6.83
N ASP A 88 40.30 18.94 -6.13
CA ASP A 88 40.71 18.86 -4.71
C ASP A 88 39.53 18.72 -3.74
N LYS A 89 38.30 19.02 -4.16
CA LYS A 89 37.08 18.88 -3.35
C LYS A 89 36.37 17.53 -3.57
N CYS A 90 36.89 16.68 -4.42
CA CYS A 90 36.24 15.43 -4.84
C CYS A 90 36.80 14.20 -4.12
N ASN A 91 38.13 13.99 -4.17
CA ASN A 91 38.81 12.78 -3.69
C ASN A 91 39.60 13.05 -2.40
N ILE A 92 38.88 13.50 -1.37
CA ILE A 92 39.50 13.77 -0.06
C ILE A 92 39.67 12.48 0.74
N ASP A 93 40.78 12.38 1.49
CA ASP A 93 41.12 11.17 2.24
C ASP A 93 40.10 10.82 3.33
N ALA A 94 39.44 11.83 3.92
CA ALA A 94 38.43 11.62 4.97
C ALA A 94 37.25 10.71 4.53
N VAL A 95 36.96 10.64 3.24
CA VAL A 95 35.83 9.82 2.70
C VAL A 95 36.31 8.71 1.77
N LYS A 96 37.62 8.41 1.79
CA LYS A 96 38.18 7.27 1.07
C LYS A 96 37.92 5.99 1.85
N LEU A 97 37.29 5.02 1.20
CA LEU A 97 36.97 3.75 1.82
C LEU A 97 38.19 2.83 1.85
N GLN A 98 38.24 1.99 2.88
CA GLN A 98 39.22 0.93 3.03
C GLN A 98 38.60 -0.42 2.66
N LYS A 99 39.26 -1.18 1.76
CA LYS A 99 38.85 -2.55 1.45
C LYS A 99 39.12 -3.46 2.64
N VAL A 100 38.09 -4.20 3.11
CA VAL A 100 38.20 -5.12 4.26
C VAL A 100 37.86 -6.55 3.91
N GLY A 101 37.38 -6.80 2.71
CA GLY A 101 37.04 -8.13 2.18
C GLY A 101 36.62 -8.06 0.72
N ASP A 102 36.23 -9.20 0.13
CA ASP A 102 35.74 -9.26 -1.25
C ASP A 102 34.43 -8.47 -1.34
N ASN A 103 34.44 -7.37 -2.12
CA ASN A 103 33.35 -6.42 -2.25
C ASN A 103 32.88 -5.76 -0.94
N LEU A 104 33.67 -5.89 0.15
CA LEU A 104 33.39 -5.27 1.44
C LEU A 104 34.34 -4.09 1.67
N TRP A 105 33.76 -2.92 1.91
CA TRP A 105 34.49 -1.67 2.08
C TRP A 105 34.02 -0.92 3.32
N GLN A 106 34.94 -0.28 4.04
CA GLN A 106 34.66 0.45 5.25
C GLN A 106 35.00 1.93 5.16
N LEU A 107 34.18 2.74 5.81
CA LEU A 107 34.44 4.14 6.09
C LEU A 107 34.36 4.38 7.60
N LYS A 108 35.37 5.07 8.17
CA LYS A 108 35.36 5.52 9.57
C LYS A 108 34.97 6.99 9.63
N ILE A 109 34.00 7.29 10.45
CA ILE A 109 33.50 8.64 10.71
C ILE A 109 33.90 9.00 12.14
N THR A 110 34.91 9.81 12.29
CA THR A 110 35.57 10.16 13.58
C THR A 110 35.81 11.66 13.66
N PRO A 111 35.84 12.26 14.86
CA PRO A 111 35.65 11.69 16.19
C PRO A 111 34.15 11.43 16.54
N SER A 112 33.23 12.14 15.92
CA SER A 112 31.77 11.89 15.92
C SER A 112 31.18 12.24 14.57
N VAL A 113 29.95 11.81 14.31
CA VAL A 113 29.25 12.15 13.05
C VAL A 113 29.16 13.67 12.90
N LYS A 114 28.71 14.37 13.94
CA LYS A 114 28.55 15.83 13.93
C LYS A 114 29.85 16.54 13.61
N GLU A 115 30.91 16.23 14.36
CA GLU A 115 32.20 16.86 14.16
C GLU A 115 32.84 16.52 12.83
N PHE A 116 32.68 15.27 12.35
CA PHE A 116 33.16 14.84 11.05
C PHE A 116 32.60 15.70 9.93
N PHE A 117 31.26 15.94 9.94
CA PHE A 117 30.62 16.78 8.94
C PHE A 117 30.97 18.25 9.06
N MET A 118 31.20 18.76 10.29
CA MET A 118 31.68 20.14 10.50
C MET A 118 33.10 20.37 9.98
N GLN A 119 34.01 19.40 10.22
CA GLN A 119 35.42 19.50 9.84
C GLN A 119 35.67 19.29 8.36
N ASN A 120 34.87 18.46 7.68
CA ASN A 120 35.10 18.00 6.30
C ASN A 120 34.12 18.57 5.27
N THR A 121 33.18 19.45 5.67
CA THR A 121 32.20 20.01 4.73
C THR A 121 32.87 20.75 3.57
N GLN A 122 32.32 20.58 2.37
CA GLN A 122 32.75 21.29 1.17
C GLN A 122 31.77 22.41 0.76
N MET A 123 30.85 22.75 1.66
CA MET A 123 29.91 23.85 1.46
C MET A 123 30.57 25.19 1.81
N GLU A 124 30.21 26.24 1.10
CA GLU A 124 30.67 27.63 1.35
C GLU A 124 29.44 28.57 1.44
N PRO A 125 29.18 29.18 2.61
CA PRO A 125 29.88 28.98 3.88
C PRO A 125 29.67 27.55 4.44
N PRO A 126 30.58 27.07 5.32
CA PRO A 126 30.39 25.82 6.06
C PRO A 126 29.06 25.84 6.80
N TYR A 127 28.37 24.69 6.80
CA TYR A 127 27.15 24.58 7.58
C TYR A 127 27.46 24.44 9.06
N GLU A 128 26.86 25.29 9.88
CA GLU A 128 26.95 25.24 11.35
C GLU A 128 25.66 24.63 11.90
N PHE A 129 25.80 23.49 12.61
CA PHE A 129 24.66 22.84 13.25
C PHE A 129 24.19 23.65 14.45
N LYS A 130 22.88 23.91 14.55
CA LYS A 130 22.27 24.52 15.72
C LYS A 130 22.40 23.63 16.96
N ALA A 131 22.28 24.19 18.15
CA ALA A 131 22.42 23.43 19.40
C ALA A 131 21.34 22.33 19.56
N ASP A 132 20.15 22.59 19.08
CA ASP A 132 18.97 21.71 19.12
C ASP A 132 18.72 20.95 17.79
N GLU A 133 19.59 21.14 16.82
CA GLU A 133 19.47 20.45 15.53
C GLU A 133 19.85 18.98 15.65
N GLN A 134 18.93 18.11 15.26
CA GLN A 134 19.14 16.67 15.30
C GLN A 134 19.62 16.17 13.94
N LEU A 135 20.66 15.35 13.93
CA LEU A 135 21.11 14.63 12.76
C LEU A 135 20.24 13.37 12.61
N LEU A 136 19.52 13.26 11.50
CA LEU A 136 18.54 12.20 11.26
C LEU A 136 19.13 11.00 10.51
N SER A 137 19.93 11.27 9.47
CA SER A 137 20.60 10.22 8.70
C SER A 137 21.87 10.73 8.04
N ILE A 138 22.75 9.77 7.71
CA ILE A 138 23.86 9.98 6.77
C ILE A 138 23.47 9.36 5.44
N GLU A 139 23.66 10.12 4.37
CA GLU A 139 23.38 9.70 3.00
C GLU A 139 24.69 9.46 2.25
N PHE A 140 24.80 8.36 1.51
CA PHE A 140 26.01 7.99 0.77
C PHE A 140 25.72 7.69 -0.69
N VAL A 141 26.60 8.11 -1.57
CA VAL A 141 26.77 7.57 -2.92
C VAL A 141 28.22 7.15 -3.05
N LEU A 142 28.47 5.86 -3.20
CA LEU A 142 29.80 5.33 -3.43
C LEU A 142 30.21 5.59 -4.86
N ARG A 143 31.50 5.86 -5.12
CA ARG A 143 32.01 6.11 -6.45
C ARG A 143 33.51 5.83 -6.57
N ASN A 144 33.97 5.57 -7.79
CA ASN A 144 35.40 5.59 -8.08
C ASN A 144 35.95 7.02 -8.18
N ALA A 145 37.24 7.17 -8.37
CA ALA A 145 37.91 8.47 -8.33
C ALA A 145 37.42 9.48 -9.39
N ASP A 146 37.07 9.02 -10.58
CA ASP A 146 36.60 9.85 -11.69
C ASP A 146 35.07 9.93 -11.81
N GLY A 147 34.33 9.23 -10.93
CA GLY A 147 32.87 9.24 -10.89
C GLY A 147 32.19 8.56 -12.09
N THR A 148 32.91 7.69 -12.82
CA THR A 148 32.34 6.89 -13.92
C THR A 148 31.64 5.63 -13.44
N MET A 149 31.90 5.20 -12.20
CA MET A 149 31.27 4.08 -11.52
C MET A 149 30.58 4.58 -10.25
N ASP A 150 29.45 3.98 -9.88
CA ASP A 150 28.75 4.33 -8.63
C ASP A 150 28.19 3.10 -7.91
N GLY A 151 27.80 3.30 -6.63
CA GLY A 151 27.06 2.36 -5.80
C GLY A 151 25.99 3.11 -5.02
N ARG A 152 24.73 2.65 -5.10
CA ARG A 152 23.53 3.28 -4.57
C ARG A 152 22.65 2.28 -3.81
N ALA A 153 21.53 2.76 -3.26
CA ALA A 153 20.61 1.92 -2.52
C ALA A 153 20.10 0.71 -3.32
N THR A 154 19.86 -0.39 -2.64
CA THR A 154 19.30 -1.61 -3.24
C THR A 154 17.99 -1.32 -3.96
N GLY A 155 17.83 -1.87 -5.15
CA GLY A 155 16.58 -1.79 -5.91
C GLY A 155 16.29 -0.44 -6.57
N ASP A 156 16.98 0.64 -6.18
CA ASP A 156 16.78 1.98 -6.77
C ASP A 156 18.11 2.64 -7.18
N LYS A 157 18.34 2.70 -8.48
CA LYS A 157 19.55 3.32 -9.08
C LYS A 157 19.65 4.83 -8.90
N LYS A 158 18.63 5.49 -8.34
CA LYS A 158 18.58 6.95 -8.10
C LYS A 158 18.66 7.31 -6.63
N SER A 159 18.35 6.38 -5.72
CA SER A 159 18.35 6.62 -4.28
C SER A 159 19.75 6.47 -3.68
N ASN A 160 20.01 7.26 -2.65
CA ASN A 160 21.24 7.20 -1.87
C ASN A 160 21.20 6.01 -0.90
N ILE A 161 22.35 5.47 -0.55
CA ILE A 161 22.50 4.55 0.58
C ILE A 161 22.28 5.40 1.85
N LYS A 162 21.44 4.94 2.78
CA LYS A 162 21.05 5.68 3.98
C LYS A 162 21.45 4.91 5.23
N LEU A 163 22.16 5.59 6.14
CA LEU A 163 22.40 5.14 7.51
C LEU A 163 21.60 6.03 8.46
N LEU A 164 20.70 5.44 9.20
CA LEU A 164 19.89 6.15 10.19
C LEU A 164 20.69 6.41 11.44
N LEU A 165 20.54 7.60 12.00
CA LEU A 165 21.10 7.96 13.28
C LEU A 165 20.03 7.85 14.37
N SER A 166 20.36 7.14 15.44
CA SER A 166 19.53 7.08 16.63
C SER A 166 19.56 8.44 17.33
N HIS A 167 18.41 8.88 17.79
CA HIS A 167 18.37 10.11 18.58
C HIS A 167 18.49 9.77 20.06
N THR A 168 19.19 10.62 20.81
CA THR A 168 19.21 10.63 22.28
C THR A 168 17.89 11.13 22.88
N ILE A 169 16.79 11.08 22.12
CA ILE A 169 15.48 11.38 22.69
C ILE A 169 15.13 10.22 23.60
N ALA A 170 14.98 10.51 24.89
CA ALA A 170 14.51 9.52 25.86
C ALA A 170 13.22 8.85 25.35
N PRO A 171 13.00 7.54 25.59
CA PRO A 171 11.73 6.91 25.25
C PRO A 171 10.57 7.76 25.72
N GLY A 172 9.47 7.81 24.95
CA GLY A 172 8.27 8.53 25.36
C GLY A 172 7.80 8.08 26.73
N GLU A 173 7.03 8.91 27.40
CA GLU A 173 6.42 8.55 28.69
C GLU A 173 5.59 7.28 28.51
N ASP A 174 5.96 6.20 29.20
CA ASP A 174 5.16 4.97 29.26
C ASP A 174 3.87 5.26 30.03
N SER A 175 2.76 5.18 29.35
CA SER A 175 1.43 5.44 29.91
C SER A 175 0.40 4.56 29.22
N PRO A 176 -0.46 3.87 29.98
CA PRO A 176 -1.51 3.04 29.39
C PRO A 176 -2.46 3.90 28.54
N ARG A 177 -2.87 3.34 27.42
CA ARG A 177 -3.90 3.97 26.56
C ARG A 177 -5.22 4.09 27.31
N PRO A 178 -6.06 5.08 26.96
CA PRO A 178 -7.43 5.12 27.43
C PRO A 178 -8.16 3.79 27.11
N GLU A 179 -9.00 3.35 28.03
CA GLU A 179 -9.78 2.12 27.85
C GLU A 179 -10.71 2.24 26.63
N GLY A 180 -10.80 1.15 25.85
CA GLY A 180 -11.70 1.05 24.70
C GLY A 180 -11.19 1.66 23.39
N VAL A 181 -10.07 2.41 23.39
CA VAL A 181 -9.53 2.98 22.14
C VAL A 181 -8.94 1.90 21.23
N GLN A 182 -9.19 2.04 19.93
CA GLN A 182 -8.69 1.18 18.87
C GLN A 182 -7.56 1.85 18.10
N ARG A 183 -6.86 1.11 17.22
CA ARG A 183 -5.89 1.65 16.27
C ARG A 183 -6.56 2.71 15.38
N GLY A 184 -5.86 3.80 15.09
CA GLY A 184 -6.33 4.92 14.29
C GLY A 184 -7.02 6.01 15.10
N ILE A 185 -8.05 6.63 14.56
CA ILE A 185 -8.73 7.81 15.09
C ILE A 185 -9.92 7.39 15.96
N ASN A 186 -9.92 7.79 17.23
CA ASN A 186 -11.01 7.50 18.17
C ASN A 186 -11.66 8.80 18.63
N TYR A 187 -12.86 9.10 18.12
CA TYR A 187 -13.65 10.28 18.48
C TYR A 187 -14.34 10.06 19.83
N HIS A 188 -14.20 11.00 20.78
CA HIS A 188 -14.87 10.96 22.08
C HIS A 188 -16.11 11.85 22.11
N ASN A 189 -15.99 13.04 21.51
CA ASN A 189 -17.04 14.03 21.36
C ASN A 189 -16.68 15.03 20.25
N ASP A 190 -17.47 16.09 20.11
CA ASP A 190 -17.30 17.10 19.07
C ASP A 190 -16.00 17.91 19.16
N GLU A 191 -15.29 17.86 20.31
CA GLU A 191 -14.09 18.67 20.57
C GLU A 191 -12.87 17.83 20.96
N SER A 192 -12.99 16.50 20.99
CA SER A 192 -11.89 15.64 21.44
C SER A 192 -11.81 14.29 20.75
N LEU A 193 -10.58 13.81 20.59
CA LEU A 193 -10.28 12.49 20.03
C LEU A 193 -8.98 11.93 20.60
N THR A 194 -8.75 10.62 20.45
CA THR A 194 -7.48 9.97 20.69
C THR A 194 -6.97 9.35 19.39
N LEU A 195 -5.72 9.64 19.04
CA LEU A 195 -4.99 8.98 17.96
C LEU A 195 -4.17 7.84 18.52
N VAL A 196 -4.18 6.69 17.84
CA VAL A 196 -3.44 5.49 18.26
C VAL A 196 -2.71 4.87 17.08
N LEU A 197 -1.38 4.93 17.09
CA LEU A 197 -0.52 4.27 16.13
C LEU A 197 0.04 2.96 16.74
N PHE A 198 -0.16 1.84 16.05
CA PHE A 198 0.52 0.58 16.36
C PHE A 198 1.80 0.49 15.54
N ALA A 199 2.95 0.50 16.23
CA ALA A 199 4.27 0.53 15.61
C ALA A 199 5.30 -0.25 16.45
N PRO A 200 5.24 -1.60 16.48
CA PRO A 200 6.14 -2.43 17.28
C PRO A 200 7.61 -2.18 16.93
N GLY A 201 8.45 -2.15 17.97
CA GLY A 201 9.89 -1.94 17.82
C GLY A 201 10.31 -0.49 17.59
N LYS A 202 9.38 0.45 17.31
CA LYS A 202 9.67 1.89 17.22
C LYS A 202 9.87 2.50 18.60
N GLN A 203 10.62 3.59 18.67
CA GLN A 203 11.05 4.16 19.95
C GLN A 203 10.17 5.32 20.40
N PHE A 204 9.79 6.21 19.49
CA PHE A 204 8.94 7.37 19.78
C PHE A 204 8.17 7.81 18.53
N ALA A 205 7.12 8.57 18.74
CA ALA A 205 6.37 9.23 17.69
C ALA A 205 5.92 10.62 18.12
N TYR A 206 5.85 11.54 17.18
CA TYR A 206 5.26 12.87 17.34
C TYR A 206 4.08 13.04 16.41
N LEU A 207 3.03 13.69 16.90
CA LEU A 207 1.94 14.15 16.05
C LEU A 207 2.36 15.45 15.36
N MET A 208 2.40 15.41 14.04
CA MET A 208 2.69 16.56 13.20
C MET A 208 1.39 17.03 12.55
N SER A 209 0.99 18.27 12.84
CA SER A 209 -0.26 18.86 12.35
C SER A 209 -0.20 20.37 12.38
N GLU A 210 -1.23 21.05 11.91
CA GLU A 210 -1.37 22.50 12.08
C GLU A 210 -1.42 22.94 13.56
N LEU A 211 -1.83 22.07 14.50
CA LEU A 211 -1.81 22.36 15.93
C LEU A 211 -0.37 22.54 16.46
N SER A 212 0.56 21.75 15.96
CA SER A 212 1.99 21.88 16.27
C SER A 212 2.70 22.92 15.38
N ASN A 213 2.00 23.56 14.44
CA ASN A 213 2.55 24.38 13.36
C ASN A 213 3.53 23.58 12.46
N TRP A 214 3.36 22.25 12.36
CA TRP A 214 4.22 21.33 11.62
C TRP A 214 5.65 21.24 12.14
N GLU A 215 5.83 21.58 13.43
CA GLU A 215 7.11 21.54 14.17
C GLU A 215 7.06 20.41 15.19
N VAL A 216 8.24 19.85 15.50
CA VAL A 216 8.39 18.90 16.62
C VAL A 216 8.25 19.69 17.93
N LYS A 217 7.27 19.32 18.75
CA LYS A 217 7.00 19.94 20.06
C LYS A 217 6.66 18.88 21.07
N GLU A 218 7.17 18.99 22.29
CA GLU A 218 6.94 18.01 23.36
C GLU A 218 5.47 17.84 23.71
N ASP A 219 4.65 18.88 23.61
CA ASP A 219 3.19 18.80 23.83
C ASP A 219 2.48 17.85 22.83
N TYR A 220 3.10 17.57 21.69
CA TYR A 220 2.59 16.68 20.65
C TYR A 220 3.38 15.37 20.56
N ARG A 221 4.25 15.10 21.54
CA ARG A 221 4.87 13.80 21.67
C ARG A 221 3.84 12.78 22.10
N MET A 222 3.80 11.66 21.39
CA MET A 222 2.86 10.58 21.71
C MET A 222 3.38 9.78 22.91
N LYS A 223 2.46 9.42 23.81
CA LYS A 223 2.72 8.49 24.92
C LYS A 223 2.85 7.09 24.38
N ARG A 224 3.57 6.23 25.10
CA ARG A 224 3.82 4.85 24.71
C ARG A 224 3.09 3.86 25.62
N ASP A 225 2.47 2.85 25.03
CA ASP A 225 1.87 1.68 25.72
C ASP A 225 2.31 0.41 24.98
N GLY A 226 3.48 -0.12 25.38
CA GLY A 226 4.11 -1.23 24.67
C GLY A 226 4.45 -0.87 23.21
N ASP A 227 3.80 -1.55 22.26
CA ASP A 227 3.96 -1.35 20.83
C ASP A 227 3.06 -0.25 20.25
N TYR A 228 2.34 0.47 21.10
CA TYR A 228 1.41 1.51 20.70
C TYR A 228 1.91 2.89 21.10
N PHE A 229 1.68 3.85 20.22
CA PHE A 229 1.86 5.28 20.49
C PHE A 229 0.50 5.96 20.44
N TRP A 230 0.21 6.84 21.42
CA TRP A 230 -1.11 7.47 21.49
C TRP A 230 -1.03 8.89 22.03
N ILE A 231 -1.99 9.71 21.59
CA ILE A 231 -2.17 11.07 22.09
C ILE A 231 -3.65 11.43 22.09
N THR A 232 -4.13 12.08 23.16
CA THR A 232 -5.48 12.63 23.22
C THR A 232 -5.43 14.13 22.95
N LEU A 233 -6.26 14.58 22.03
CA LEU A 233 -6.43 15.98 21.65
C LEU A 233 -7.76 16.49 22.18
N ASN A 234 -7.75 17.69 22.76
CA ASN A 234 -8.91 18.36 23.31
C ASN A 234 -9.02 19.78 22.72
N HIS A 235 -10.19 20.42 22.90
CA HIS A 235 -10.46 21.77 22.42
C HIS A 235 -10.33 21.92 20.90
N LEU A 236 -10.66 20.87 20.16
CA LEU A 236 -10.74 20.90 18.71
C LEU A 236 -11.97 21.71 18.28
N ILE A 237 -11.88 22.35 17.14
CA ILE A 237 -13.01 23.11 16.57
C ILE A 237 -13.96 22.11 15.89
N PRO A 238 -15.22 21.99 16.35
CA PRO A 238 -16.21 21.10 15.73
C PRO A 238 -16.38 21.38 14.24
N GLY A 239 -16.43 20.33 13.44
CA GLY A 239 -16.60 20.41 11.98
C GLY A 239 -15.37 20.85 11.19
N LYS A 240 -14.30 21.31 11.85
CA LYS A 240 -13.04 21.64 11.16
C LYS A 240 -12.27 20.38 10.81
N GLU A 241 -11.75 20.34 9.57
CA GLU A 241 -10.80 19.34 9.13
C GLU A 241 -9.37 19.73 9.56
N TYR A 242 -8.62 18.76 10.04
CA TYR A 242 -7.22 18.92 10.43
C TYR A 242 -6.37 17.86 9.72
N ALA A 243 -5.35 18.30 9.00
CA ALA A 243 -4.39 17.41 8.39
C ALA A 243 -3.29 17.01 9.40
N PHE A 244 -2.82 15.77 9.32
CA PHE A 244 -1.78 15.27 10.23
C PHE A 244 -1.00 14.09 9.65
N TYR A 245 0.17 13.84 10.23
CA TYR A 245 0.94 12.61 10.09
C TYR A 245 1.70 12.33 11.39
N TYR A 246 2.24 11.14 11.52
CA TYR A 246 3.14 10.78 12.61
C TYR A 246 4.58 10.85 12.13
N LEU A 247 5.43 11.58 12.86
CA LEU A 247 6.88 11.53 12.69
C LEU A 247 7.41 10.45 13.64
N VAL A 248 7.70 9.27 13.07
CA VAL A 248 8.14 8.09 13.83
C VAL A 248 9.67 8.03 13.82
N ASP A 249 10.26 7.83 14.99
CA ASP A 249 11.72 7.78 15.23
C ASP A 249 12.48 8.99 14.64
N GLY A 250 11.78 10.14 14.50
CA GLY A 250 12.34 11.37 13.95
C GLY A 250 12.61 11.34 12.44
N LEU A 251 12.18 10.28 11.75
CA LEU A 251 12.61 9.98 10.40
C LEU A 251 11.46 9.64 9.44
N LEU A 252 10.49 8.88 9.91
CA LEU A 252 9.43 8.32 9.05
C LEU A 252 8.19 9.21 9.12
N ASP A 253 7.82 9.82 8.01
CA ASP A 253 6.56 10.54 7.86
C ASP A 253 5.46 9.53 7.51
N ILE A 254 4.62 9.20 8.48
CA ILE A 254 3.62 8.15 8.38
C ILE A 254 2.22 8.75 8.50
N ALA A 255 1.46 8.76 7.40
CA ALA A 255 0.02 9.00 7.46
C ALA A 255 -0.65 7.86 8.23
N ASP A 256 -1.72 8.15 8.97
CA ASP A 256 -2.43 7.13 9.76
C ASP A 256 -3.01 6.04 8.83
N PRO A 257 -2.61 4.77 8.99
CA PRO A 257 -3.07 3.69 8.12
C PRO A 257 -4.57 3.36 8.26
N TYR A 258 -5.22 3.85 9.32
CA TYR A 258 -6.66 3.66 9.58
C TYR A 258 -7.51 4.90 9.24
N ALA A 259 -6.89 5.96 8.71
CA ALA A 259 -7.62 7.17 8.35
C ALA A 259 -8.54 6.93 7.14
N ASN A 260 -9.73 7.53 7.20
CA ASN A 260 -10.74 7.44 6.13
C ASN A 260 -10.66 8.59 5.12
N LYS A 261 -9.79 9.59 5.35
CA LYS A 261 -9.47 10.64 4.40
C LYS A 261 -7.96 10.90 4.37
N ILE A 262 -7.40 10.85 3.16
CA ILE A 262 -5.96 11.04 2.89
C ILE A 262 -5.80 12.21 1.92
N LEU A 263 -4.83 13.07 2.16
CA LEU A 263 -4.41 14.11 1.21
C LEU A 263 -3.01 13.78 0.66
N GLU A 264 -2.81 14.08 -0.61
CA GLU A 264 -1.55 13.87 -1.32
C GLU A 264 -1.11 15.15 -2.03
N ARG A 265 0.07 15.66 -1.65
CA ARG A 265 0.66 16.88 -2.22
C ARG A 265 0.71 16.88 -3.74
N LYS A 266 1.07 15.74 -4.31
CA LYS A 266 1.29 15.58 -5.75
C LYS A 266 -0.01 15.44 -6.54
N PHE A 267 -0.98 14.71 -6.01
CA PHE A 267 -2.10 14.21 -6.80
C PHE A 267 -3.40 14.97 -6.59
N ASP A 268 -3.64 15.53 -5.41
CA ASP A 268 -4.91 16.18 -5.08
C ASP A 268 -5.25 17.38 -5.98
N LYS A 269 -4.23 18.07 -6.48
CA LYS A 269 -4.39 19.16 -7.46
C LYS A 269 -5.02 18.72 -8.78
N GLY A 270 -4.97 17.43 -9.10
CA GLY A 270 -5.59 16.84 -10.29
C GLY A 270 -7.03 16.38 -10.09
N ILE A 271 -7.58 16.49 -8.88
CA ILE A 271 -8.96 16.08 -8.57
C ILE A 271 -9.92 17.18 -9.00
N SER A 272 -10.92 16.80 -9.80
CA SER A 272 -11.93 17.74 -10.28
C SER A 272 -12.79 18.27 -9.13
N PRO A 273 -13.01 19.60 -9.01
CA PRO A 273 -13.93 20.15 -8.01
C PRO A 273 -15.40 19.76 -8.26
N VAL A 274 -15.72 19.26 -9.45
CA VAL A 274 -17.07 18.67 -9.74
C VAL A 274 -17.22 17.32 -9.02
N ALA A 275 -16.17 16.51 -9.01
CA ALA A 275 -16.17 15.23 -8.29
C ALA A 275 -16.05 15.46 -6.79
N TYR A 276 -15.09 16.28 -6.35
CA TYR A 276 -14.86 16.55 -4.95
C TYR A 276 -14.87 18.06 -4.67
N PRO A 277 -16.04 18.67 -4.42
CA PRO A 277 -16.13 20.09 -4.06
C PRO A 277 -15.51 20.31 -2.67
N ASN A 278 -14.85 21.46 -2.50
CA ASN A 278 -14.26 21.90 -1.24
C ASN A 278 -13.23 20.89 -0.66
N LEU A 279 -12.48 20.19 -1.52
CA LEU A 279 -11.37 19.37 -1.05
C LEU A 279 -10.40 20.27 -0.28
N MET A 280 -10.07 19.86 0.95
CA MET A 280 -9.07 20.55 1.76
C MET A 280 -7.77 20.69 0.99
N GLU A 281 -7.23 21.90 0.91
CA GLU A 281 -5.92 22.14 0.31
C GLU A 281 -4.82 21.46 1.11
N PHE A 282 -3.83 20.92 0.40
CA PHE A 282 -2.69 20.31 1.06
C PHE A 282 -1.91 21.38 1.86
N PRO A 283 -1.61 21.16 3.16
CA PRO A 283 -1.00 22.20 4.00
C PRO A 283 0.38 22.62 3.50
N GLU A 284 0.58 23.90 3.28
CA GLU A 284 1.80 24.45 2.68
C GLU A 284 3.04 24.18 3.53
N LYS A 285 2.93 24.32 4.86
CA LYS A 285 4.04 24.11 5.80
C LYS A 285 4.33 22.64 6.12
N CYS A 286 3.46 21.72 5.71
CA CYS A 286 3.67 20.30 5.95
C CYS A 286 4.90 19.81 5.17
N LYS A 287 5.77 19.00 5.79
CA LYS A 287 6.95 18.43 5.14
C LYS A 287 6.66 17.08 4.47
N ALA A 288 5.69 16.33 4.98
CA ALA A 288 5.28 15.05 4.39
C ALA A 288 4.58 15.24 3.05
N ASP A 289 4.59 14.23 2.19
CA ASP A 289 3.90 14.22 0.90
C ASP A 289 2.47 13.66 0.99
N ILE A 290 2.20 12.87 2.04
CA ILE A 290 0.92 12.21 2.30
C ILE A 290 0.53 12.45 3.74
N VAL A 291 -0.70 12.90 3.97
CA VAL A 291 -1.22 13.17 5.31
C VAL A 291 -2.63 12.62 5.46
N SER A 292 -2.98 12.27 6.68
CA SER A 292 -4.34 11.90 7.09
C SER A 292 -5.14 13.12 7.51
N VAL A 293 -6.45 12.99 7.55
CA VAL A 293 -7.36 14.05 8.02
C VAL A 293 -8.30 13.49 9.08
N TRP A 294 -8.46 14.22 10.20
CA TRP A 294 -9.58 14.01 11.11
C TRP A 294 -10.54 15.19 11.07
N GLN A 295 -11.79 14.91 11.41
CA GLN A 295 -12.84 15.91 11.56
C GLN A 295 -13.78 15.47 12.68
N THR A 296 -13.84 16.23 13.77
CA THR A 296 -14.84 16.03 14.83
C THR A 296 -16.19 16.61 14.42
N ALA A 297 -17.25 16.22 15.10
CA ALA A 297 -18.62 16.71 14.79
C ALA A 297 -19.03 16.54 13.32
N LYS A 298 -18.49 15.51 12.63
CA LYS A 298 -18.89 15.20 11.28
C LYS A 298 -20.32 14.66 11.29
N PRO A 299 -21.26 15.25 10.51
CA PRO A 299 -22.61 14.72 10.42
C PRO A 299 -22.61 13.27 9.94
N GLU A 300 -23.41 12.43 10.58
CA GLU A 300 -23.66 11.08 10.07
C GLU A 300 -24.50 11.16 8.79
N TYR A 301 -24.21 10.27 7.83
CA TYR A 301 -25.01 10.17 6.63
C TYR A 301 -26.42 9.67 6.98
N PRO A 302 -27.49 10.39 6.59
CA PRO A 302 -28.88 10.03 6.94
C PRO A 302 -29.41 8.93 6.02
N TRP A 303 -28.99 7.68 6.26
CA TRP A 303 -29.43 6.54 5.46
C TRP A 303 -30.95 6.43 5.39
N GLU A 304 -31.49 6.37 4.17
CA GLU A 304 -32.91 6.14 3.95
C GLU A 304 -33.24 4.64 3.98
N VAL A 305 -32.34 3.78 3.49
CA VAL A 305 -32.49 2.33 3.60
C VAL A 305 -31.61 1.81 4.73
N THR A 306 -32.23 1.43 5.85
CA THR A 306 -31.49 0.99 7.04
C THR A 306 -31.37 -0.53 7.18
N ASP A 307 -32.25 -1.31 6.54
CA ASP A 307 -32.29 -2.77 6.58
C ASP A 307 -32.49 -3.33 5.15
N PHE A 308 -31.47 -3.13 4.31
CA PHE A 308 -31.47 -3.69 2.96
C PHE A 308 -31.33 -5.20 3.02
N LYS A 309 -32.17 -5.89 2.26
CA LYS A 309 -32.10 -7.34 2.03
C LYS A 309 -31.90 -7.61 0.54
N GLY A 310 -30.75 -8.11 0.21
CA GLY A 310 -30.45 -8.57 -1.13
C GLY A 310 -31.16 -9.87 -1.49
N VAL A 311 -30.98 -10.33 -2.70
CA VAL A 311 -31.47 -11.64 -3.14
C VAL A 311 -30.56 -12.75 -2.59
N ARG A 312 -31.03 -14.01 -2.64
CA ARG A 312 -30.14 -15.14 -2.36
C ARG A 312 -28.96 -15.15 -3.34
N GLN A 313 -27.78 -15.57 -2.90
CA GLN A 313 -26.55 -15.57 -3.70
C GLN A 313 -26.69 -16.34 -5.04
N ASP A 314 -27.50 -17.40 -5.09
CA ASP A 314 -27.77 -18.16 -6.32
C ASP A 314 -28.73 -17.46 -7.30
N ARG A 315 -29.18 -16.24 -6.99
CA ARG A 315 -30.06 -15.38 -7.79
C ARG A 315 -29.41 -14.06 -8.19
N LEU A 316 -28.13 -13.89 -7.88
CA LEU A 316 -27.41 -12.68 -8.25
C LEU A 316 -27.26 -12.57 -9.78
N THR A 317 -27.52 -11.37 -10.26
CA THR A 317 -27.15 -10.89 -11.59
C THR A 317 -26.30 -9.64 -11.39
N ILE A 318 -25.00 -9.81 -11.54
CA ILE A 318 -23.99 -8.81 -11.14
C ILE A 318 -23.56 -8.01 -12.37
N TYR A 319 -23.41 -6.70 -12.18
CA TYR A 319 -22.79 -5.79 -13.13
C TYR A 319 -21.48 -5.27 -12.55
N GLU A 320 -20.35 -5.66 -13.13
CA GLU A 320 -19.04 -5.12 -12.79
C GLU A 320 -18.91 -3.70 -13.35
N LEU A 321 -18.50 -2.73 -12.52
CA LEU A 321 -18.53 -1.32 -12.86
C LEU A 321 -17.25 -0.60 -12.43
N LEU A 322 -16.52 -0.02 -13.40
CA LEU A 322 -15.44 0.91 -13.16
C LEU A 322 -15.98 2.36 -13.23
N LEU A 323 -16.02 3.04 -12.10
CA LEU A 323 -16.56 4.42 -12.00
C LEU A 323 -15.89 5.38 -13.00
N ARG A 324 -14.56 5.28 -13.15
CA ARG A 324 -13.77 6.12 -14.06
C ARG A 324 -14.30 6.13 -15.48
N ASP A 325 -14.71 4.96 -15.97
CA ASP A 325 -14.99 4.74 -17.37
C ASP A 325 -16.49 4.67 -17.70
N PHE A 326 -17.30 4.25 -16.72
CA PHE A 326 -18.73 4.00 -16.91
C PHE A 326 -19.52 5.23 -17.41
N THR A 327 -19.17 6.42 -16.93
CA THR A 327 -19.83 7.66 -17.34
C THR A 327 -18.85 8.67 -17.96
N ARG A 328 -17.71 8.19 -18.46
CA ARG A 328 -16.72 9.05 -19.13
C ARG A 328 -17.33 9.73 -20.36
N ASN A 329 -17.12 11.05 -20.47
CA ASN A 329 -17.51 11.82 -21.64
C ASN A 329 -16.34 12.73 -22.05
N GLY A 330 -15.61 12.33 -23.09
CA GLY A 330 -14.42 13.04 -23.56
C GLY A 330 -13.33 13.11 -22.48
N GLU A 331 -12.91 14.32 -22.11
CA GLU A 331 -11.89 14.57 -21.09
C GLU A 331 -12.40 14.38 -19.64
N TYR A 332 -13.72 14.34 -19.43
CA TYR A 332 -14.30 14.19 -18.10
C TYR A 332 -14.33 12.72 -17.71
N LYS A 333 -13.61 12.38 -16.63
CA LYS A 333 -13.66 11.04 -16.02
C LYS A 333 -15.02 10.83 -15.37
N GLY A 334 -15.50 9.58 -15.41
CA GLY A 334 -16.71 9.19 -14.69
C GLY A 334 -16.56 9.39 -13.17
N ASN A 335 -17.68 9.63 -12.51
CA ASN A 335 -17.76 9.80 -11.06
C ASN A 335 -19.11 9.31 -10.53
N LEU A 336 -19.25 9.28 -9.19
CA LEU A 336 -20.46 8.79 -8.52
C LEU A 336 -21.71 9.58 -8.86
N LYS A 337 -21.62 10.91 -9.01
CA LYS A 337 -22.78 11.75 -9.35
C LYS A 337 -23.35 11.40 -10.73
N LEU A 338 -22.47 11.18 -11.69
CA LEU A 338 -22.89 10.74 -13.03
C LEU A 338 -23.37 9.29 -13.04
N ALA A 339 -22.77 8.42 -12.22
CA ALA A 339 -23.19 7.03 -12.10
C ALA A 339 -24.58 6.91 -11.47
N LEU A 340 -24.94 7.76 -10.51
CA LEU A 340 -26.28 7.85 -9.94
C LEU A 340 -27.36 8.06 -11.01
N GLU A 341 -27.10 8.90 -12.01
CA GLU A 341 -28.04 9.18 -13.11
C GLU A 341 -28.32 7.94 -13.99
N LYS A 342 -27.46 6.91 -13.89
CA LYS A 342 -27.58 5.67 -14.67
C LYS A 342 -28.18 4.49 -13.90
N LEU A 343 -28.51 4.63 -12.62
CA LEU A 343 -29.04 3.53 -11.81
C LEU A 343 -30.34 2.94 -12.35
N ASP A 344 -31.26 3.78 -12.85
CA ASP A 344 -32.52 3.29 -13.45
C ASP A 344 -32.26 2.51 -14.75
N TYR A 345 -31.29 2.95 -15.54
CA TYR A 345 -30.84 2.17 -16.71
C TYR A 345 -30.27 0.81 -16.28
N LEU A 346 -29.37 0.79 -15.29
CA LEU A 346 -28.80 -0.47 -14.78
C LEU A 346 -29.90 -1.40 -14.24
N LYS A 347 -30.86 -0.85 -13.49
CA LYS A 347 -32.03 -1.60 -13.03
C LYS A 347 -32.85 -2.18 -14.17
N SER A 348 -33.02 -1.43 -15.27
CA SER A 348 -33.76 -1.88 -16.45
C SER A 348 -33.09 -3.06 -17.18
N LEU A 349 -31.79 -3.27 -16.98
CA LEU A 349 -31.05 -4.45 -17.49
C LEU A 349 -31.38 -5.73 -16.72
N GLY A 350 -32.14 -5.64 -15.61
CA GLY A 350 -32.49 -6.79 -14.78
C GLY A 350 -31.42 -7.19 -13.77
N ILE A 351 -30.38 -6.37 -13.56
CA ILE A 351 -29.39 -6.61 -12.53
C ILE A 351 -29.94 -6.39 -11.13
N ASN A 352 -29.38 -7.07 -10.16
CA ASN A 352 -29.74 -6.94 -8.74
C ASN A 352 -28.50 -6.76 -7.83
N ALA A 353 -27.31 -6.67 -8.42
CA ALA A 353 -26.08 -6.29 -7.74
C ALA A 353 -25.16 -5.51 -8.67
N ILE A 354 -24.44 -4.55 -8.12
CA ILE A 354 -23.30 -3.87 -8.76
C ILE A 354 -22.04 -4.28 -8.00
N GLU A 355 -21.06 -4.79 -8.74
CA GLU A 355 -19.70 -4.98 -8.24
C GLU A 355 -18.89 -3.76 -8.66
N LEU A 356 -18.59 -2.89 -7.68
CA LEU A 356 -17.72 -1.74 -7.92
C LEU A 356 -16.27 -2.20 -7.90
N MET A 357 -15.55 -1.96 -9.00
CA MET A 357 -14.10 -2.13 -9.05
C MET A 357 -13.43 -1.32 -7.94
N PRO A 358 -12.20 -1.68 -7.51
CA PRO A 358 -11.62 -1.20 -6.26
C PRO A 358 -11.65 0.33 -6.15
N PHE A 359 -12.14 0.83 -5.04
CA PHE A 359 -12.26 2.26 -4.77
C PHE A 359 -11.66 2.70 -3.42
N CYS A 360 -10.83 1.85 -2.81
CA CYS A 360 -9.89 2.31 -1.78
C CYS A 360 -8.92 3.32 -2.38
N LYS A 361 -8.34 4.17 -1.53
CA LYS A 361 -7.27 5.08 -1.97
C LYS A 361 -6.10 4.31 -2.59
N ILE A 362 -5.74 4.69 -3.80
CA ILE A 362 -4.69 4.06 -4.61
C ILE A 362 -3.40 4.87 -4.66
N ASP A 363 -2.31 4.27 -5.12
CA ASP A 363 -1.10 5.00 -5.51
C ASP A 363 -1.37 5.79 -6.80
N GLY A 364 -1.42 7.11 -6.68
CA GLY A 364 -1.84 8.02 -7.75
C GLY A 364 -3.36 8.26 -7.82
N ILE A 365 -3.87 8.64 -8.99
CA ILE A 365 -5.29 8.99 -9.23
C ILE A 365 -5.86 8.39 -10.52
N THR A 366 -5.14 7.50 -11.18
CA THR A 366 -5.56 6.95 -12.47
C THR A 366 -5.04 5.54 -12.65
N ASN A 367 -5.83 4.56 -12.24
CA ASN A 367 -5.67 3.14 -12.55
C ASN A 367 -7.02 2.44 -12.40
N TRP A 368 -7.06 1.11 -12.44
CA TRP A 368 -8.30 0.34 -12.25
C TRP A 368 -8.70 0.17 -10.77
N GLY A 369 -7.88 0.64 -9.81
CA GLY A 369 -8.13 0.51 -8.39
C GLY A 369 -7.22 -0.50 -7.68
N TYR A 370 -6.50 -1.36 -8.41
CA TYR A 370 -5.69 -2.46 -7.83
C TYR A 370 -4.36 -2.03 -7.22
N HIS A 371 -4.03 -0.75 -7.21
CA HIS A 371 -2.84 -0.22 -6.54
C HIS A 371 -3.17 0.35 -5.16
N SER A 372 -3.87 -0.39 -4.32
CA SER A 372 -4.36 0.04 -3.02
C SER A 372 -3.25 0.44 -2.06
N THR A 373 -3.46 1.53 -1.31
CA THR A 373 -2.49 2.08 -0.34
C THR A 373 -3.10 2.38 1.02
N PHE A 374 -4.34 2.91 1.08
CA PHE A 374 -5.05 3.19 2.32
C PHE A 374 -6.45 2.54 2.27
N PHE A 375 -6.59 1.47 3.01
CA PHE A 375 -7.72 0.54 2.92
C PHE A 375 -9.01 1.04 3.59
N PHE A 376 -8.94 2.11 4.38
CA PHE A 376 -10.10 2.73 5.04
C PHE A 376 -10.54 4.03 4.37
N ALA A 377 -9.79 4.52 3.39
CA ALA A 377 -10.08 5.75 2.67
C ALA A 377 -10.64 5.47 1.28
N THR A 378 -11.64 6.26 0.87
CA THR A 378 -12.18 6.22 -0.49
C THR A 378 -11.27 6.96 -1.48
N GLU A 379 -11.32 6.54 -2.76
CA GLU A 379 -10.64 7.25 -3.84
C GLU A 379 -11.41 8.55 -4.20
N LYS A 380 -10.77 9.67 -3.91
CA LYS A 380 -11.38 11.01 -4.02
C LYS A 380 -11.74 11.45 -5.44
N VAL A 381 -11.11 10.87 -6.46
CA VAL A 381 -11.40 11.21 -7.86
C VAL A 381 -12.82 10.87 -8.29
N TYR A 382 -13.48 9.97 -7.57
CA TYR A 382 -14.86 9.56 -7.89
C TYR A 382 -15.91 10.31 -7.10
N GLY A 383 -15.58 10.94 -6.00
CA GLY A 383 -16.50 11.69 -5.17
C GLY A 383 -16.09 11.78 -3.70
N THR A 384 -16.93 12.43 -2.93
CA THR A 384 -16.82 12.52 -1.47
C THR A 384 -17.26 11.22 -0.81
N GLU A 385 -16.92 11.03 0.47
CA GLU A 385 -17.46 9.93 1.29
C GLU A 385 -18.99 9.89 1.28
N GLU A 386 -19.62 11.07 1.31
CA GLU A 386 -21.08 11.20 1.24
C GLU A 386 -21.63 10.76 -0.13
N ASP A 387 -20.93 11.07 -1.23
CA ASP A 387 -21.33 10.62 -2.57
C ASP A 387 -21.31 9.08 -2.68
N TYR A 388 -20.34 8.40 -2.05
CA TYR A 388 -20.30 6.93 -1.98
C TYR A 388 -21.48 6.38 -1.18
N LYS A 389 -21.73 6.91 0.01
CA LYS A 389 -22.88 6.49 0.85
C LYS A 389 -24.21 6.71 0.13
N LYS A 390 -24.36 7.86 -0.54
CA LYS A 390 -25.53 8.17 -1.36
C LYS A 390 -25.72 7.20 -2.52
N PHE A 391 -24.64 6.86 -3.23
CA PHE A 391 -24.72 5.88 -4.32
C PHE A 391 -25.21 4.53 -3.82
N ILE A 392 -24.71 4.06 -2.69
CA ILE A 392 -25.11 2.78 -2.09
C ILE A 392 -26.58 2.82 -1.64
N ASP A 393 -26.99 3.90 -0.96
CA ASP A 393 -28.37 4.07 -0.50
C ASP A 393 -29.37 4.10 -1.69
N GLU A 394 -29.02 4.80 -2.76
CA GLU A 394 -29.82 4.83 -4.00
C GLU A 394 -29.86 3.47 -4.74
N CYS A 395 -28.79 2.68 -4.67
CA CYS A 395 -28.81 1.30 -5.13
C CYS A 395 -29.78 0.45 -4.31
N HIS A 396 -29.72 0.54 -2.99
CA HIS A 396 -30.59 -0.18 -2.07
C HIS A 396 -32.07 0.17 -2.28
N LYS A 397 -32.43 1.44 -2.50
CA LYS A 397 -33.81 1.87 -2.85
C LYS A 397 -34.34 1.16 -4.10
N ARG A 398 -33.45 0.80 -5.03
CA ARG A 398 -33.79 0.11 -6.27
C ARG A 398 -33.73 -1.41 -6.15
N GLY A 399 -33.42 -1.94 -4.96
CA GLY A 399 -33.21 -3.37 -4.75
C GLY A 399 -31.96 -3.90 -5.43
N ILE A 400 -30.91 -3.07 -5.51
CA ILE A 400 -29.60 -3.41 -6.05
C ILE A 400 -28.60 -3.47 -4.90
N ALA A 401 -27.97 -4.61 -4.69
CA ALA A 401 -26.87 -4.79 -3.75
C ALA A 401 -25.58 -4.12 -4.26
N VAL A 402 -24.71 -3.67 -3.36
CA VAL A 402 -23.40 -3.13 -3.72
C VAL A 402 -22.30 -4.01 -3.13
N ILE A 403 -21.50 -4.61 -4.00
CA ILE A 403 -20.36 -5.47 -3.69
C ILE A 403 -19.09 -4.67 -4.00
N MET A 404 -18.15 -4.66 -3.08
CA MET A 404 -16.87 -4.01 -3.28
C MET A 404 -15.84 -5.02 -3.77
N ASP A 405 -15.23 -4.75 -4.92
CA ASP A 405 -13.99 -5.39 -5.29
C ASP A 405 -12.86 -4.84 -4.41
N ILE A 406 -12.15 -5.73 -3.72
CA ILE A 406 -11.17 -5.35 -2.72
C ILE A 406 -9.87 -6.13 -2.88
N VAL A 407 -8.75 -5.39 -2.86
CA VAL A 407 -7.40 -5.92 -2.99
C VAL A 407 -6.82 -6.16 -1.61
N LEU A 408 -6.70 -7.41 -1.19
CA LEU A 408 -6.16 -7.78 0.12
C LEU A 408 -5.01 -8.80 0.03
N ASP A 409 -4.45 -9.00 -1.15
CA ASP A 409 -3.25 -9.81 -1.37
C ASP A 409 -1.96 -8.98 -1.33
N HIS A 410 -2.05 -7.70 -1.69
CA HIS A 410 -0.88 -6.80 -1.74
C HIS A 410 -1.23 -5.34 -1.40
N ALA A 411 -0.19 -4.52 -1.19
CA ALA A 411 -0.26 -3.06 -1.09
C ALA A 411 0.88 -2.39 -1.86
N TYR A 412 0.66 -1.17 -2.33
CA TYR A 412 1.71 -0.42 -3.02
C TYR A 412 2.56 0.41 -2.06
N GLY A 413 3.76 0.81 -2.50
CA GLY A 413 4.81 1.35 -1.65
C GLY A 413 4.50 2.68 -0.94
N THR A 414 3.46 3.43 -1.35
CA THR A 414 2.99 4.60 -0.60
C THR A 414 2.12 4.24 0.61
N CYS A 415 1.74 2.97 0.78
CA CYS A 415 1.06 2.47 1.96
C CYS A 415 1.88 2.70 3.23
N SER A 416 1.27 3.31 4.24
CA SER A 416 1.93 3.62 5.52
C SER A 416 2.50 2.38 6.22
N LEU A 417 1.81 1.24 6.15
CA LEU A 417 2.26 -0.01 6.78
C LEU A 417 3.49 -0.63 6.08
N VAL A 418 3.64 -0.40 4.77
CA VAL A 418 4.87 -0.75 4.04
C VAL A 418 5.99 0.18 4.44
N ARG A 419 5.75 1.51 4.40
CA ARG A 419 6.75 2.54 4.68
C ARG A 419 7.29 2.49 6.11
N LEU A 420 6.45 2.13 7.07
CA LEU A 420 6.81 2.05 8.50
C LEU A 420 7.91 1.00 8.75
N TYR A 421 7.93 -0.06 7.95
CA TYR A 421 8.93 -1.14 8.00
C TYR A 421 9.40 -1.50 6.60
N ALA A 422 10.01 -0.55 5.91
CA ALA A 422 10.59 -0.73 4.58
C ALA A 422 12.12 -0.83 4.66
N ASP A 423 12.74 -1.51 3.71
CA ASP A 423 14.19 -1.57 3.52
C ASP A 423 14.57 -1.02 2.12
N PRO A 424 15.21 0.15 2.03
CA PRO A 424 15.57 1.07 3.12
C PRO A 424 14.36 1.80 3.73
N PRO A 425 14.48 2.21 5.00
CA PRO A 425 13.37 2.81 5.74
C PRO A 425 12.75 4.04 5.06
N GLY A 426 11.41 4.11 5.08
CA GLY A 426 10.64 5.23 4.53
C GLY A 426 10.60 5.32 3.00
N ASN A 427 11.28 4.45 2.27
CA ASN A 427 11.28 4.45 0.82
C ASN A 427 10.01 3.79 0.27
N THR A 428 9.27 4.51 -0.57
CA THR A 428 8.02 4.04 -1.20
C THR A 428 8.23 2.98 -2.30
N LYS A 429 9.48 2.77 -2.72
CA LYS A 429 9.86 1.75 -3.71
C LYS A 429 10.62 0.58 -3.09
N ALA A 430 10.80 0.62 -1.77
CA ALA A 430 11.52 -0.41 -1.06
C ALA A 430 10.68 -1.66 -0.84
N GLN A 431 11.37 -2.76 -0.56
CA GLN A 431 10.75 -4.00 -0.11
C GLN A 431 10.33 -3.84 1.36
N PRO A 432 9.31 -4.56 1.83
CA PRO A 432 9.08 -4.70 3.26
C PRO A 432 10.33 -5.27 3.95
N ALA A 433 10.70 -4.71 5.08
CA ALA A 433 11.78 -5.25 5.91
C ALA A 433 11.36 -6.59 6.55
N ALA A 434 12.34 -7.35 7.03
CA ALA A 434 12.10 -8.68 7.61
C ALA A 434 11.25 -8.63 8.91
N ASP A 435 11.23 -7.49 9.59
CA ASP A 435 10.46 -7.22 10.81
C ASP A 435 9.10 -6.55 10.53
N ASN A 436 8.69 -6.43 9.26
CA ASN A 436 7.38 -5.88 8.93
C ASN A 436 6.27 -6.80 9.46
N PRO A 437 5.36 -6.30 10.34
CA PRO A 437 4.33 -7.14 10.95
C PRO A 437 3.25 -7.63 9.99
N TRP A 438 3.07 -6.96 8.84
CA TRP A 438 1.95 -7.19 7.92
C TRP A 438 2.35 -7.84 6.59
N PHE A 439 3.59 -7.65 6.14
CA PHE A 439 3.99 -8.02 4.78
C PHE A 439 5.15 -9.02 4.79
N ASN A 440 5.15 -9.88 3.78
CA ASN A 440 6.28 -10.72 3.47
C ASN A 440 7.42 -9.88 2.89
N MET A 441 8.65 -10.12 3.32
CA MET A 441 9.83 -9.46 2.75
C MET A 441 9.99 -9.79 1.26
N VAL A 442 9.64 -11.01 0.89
CA VAL A 442 9.61 -11.51 -0.49
C VAL A 442 8.30 -12.26 -0.67
N SER A 443 7.57 -11.93 -1.73
CA SER A 443 6.32 -12.65 -2.02
C SER A 443 6.59 -14.15 -2.21
N PRO A 444 5.79 -15.02 -1.59
CA PRO A 444 5.85 -16.46 -1.84
C PRO A 444 5.36 -16.83 -3.24
N ASN A 445 4.58 -15.97 -3.90
CA ASN A 445 4.13 -16.21 -5.26
C ASN A 445 5.27 -16.01 -6.26
N THR A 446 5.63 -17.08 -6.98
CA THR A 446 6.78 -17.09 -7.88
C THR A 446 6.47 -16.54 -9.28
N LYS A 447 5.19 -16.29 -9.59
CA LYS A 447 4.74 -15.88 -10.92
C LYS A 447 4.00 -14.54 -10.91
N TYR A 448 3.21 -14.30 -9.88
CA TYR A 448 2.36 -13.13 -9.74
C TYR A 448 2.75 -12.42 -8.45
N SER A 449 3.51 -11.33 -8.55
CA SER A 449 3.96 -10.55 -7.41
C SER A 449 3.84 -9.07 -7.76
N TRP A 450 2.87 -8.42 -7.17
CA TRP A 450 2.62 -6.99 -7.30
C TRP A 450 2.80 -6.31 -5.94
N GLY A 451 3.46 -5.16 -5.91
CA GLY A 451 3.63 -4.41 -4.66
C GLY A 451 4.28 -5.20 -3.53
N ALA A 452 3.86 -4.92 -2.31
CA ALA A 452 4.22 -5.63 -1.09
C ALA A 452 3.15 -6.67 -0.76
N ASP A 453 3.53 -7.92 -0.66
CA ASP A 453 2.67 -9.09 -0.45
C ASP A 453 2.26 -9.21 1.01
N PHE A 454 0.96 -9.29 1.32
CA PHE A 454 0.48 -9.47 2.68
C PHE A 454 0.84 -10.86 3.24
N ASN A 455 1.39 -10.88 4.44
CA ASN A 455 1.59 -12.10 5.21
C ASN A 455 0.26 -12.52 5.88
N HIS A 456 -0.55 -13.31 5.20
CA HIS A 456 -1.87 -13.75 5.68
C HIS A 456 -1.84 -14.64 6.92
N GLU A 457 -0.70 -15.20 7.28
CA GLU A 457 -0.51 -15.96 8.50
C GLU A 457 -0.19 -15.07 9.71
N SER A 458 0.24 -13.82 9.46
CA SER A 458 0.48 -12.85 10.52
C SER A 458 -0.83 -12.49 11.23
N LYS A 459 -0.78 -12.52 12.56
CA LYS A 459 -1.89 -12.06 13.40
C LYS A 459 -2.25 -10.59 13.14
N GLU A 460 -1.24 -9.78 12.89
CA GLU A 460 -1.43 -8.34 12.65
C GLU A 460 -2.12 -8.08 11.31
N THR A 461 -1.79 -8.86 10.29
CA THR A 461 -2.51 -8.86 9.00
C THR A 461 -3.95 -9.30 9.20
N GLN A 462 -4.20 -10.39 9.92
CA GLN A 462 -5.57 -10.87 10.16
C GLN A 462 -6.43 -9.82 10.88
N ILE A 463 -5.89 -9.16 11.91
CA ILE A 463 -6.58 -8.06 12.62
C ILE A 463 -6.88 -6.89 11.67
N LEU A 464 -5.93 -6.55 10.81
CA LEU A 464 -6.09 -5.47 9.83
C LEU A 464 -7.20 -5.79 8.83
N LEU A 465 -7.18 -6.98 8.21
CA LEU A 465 -8.16 -7.39 7.20
C LEU A 465 -9.57 -7.50 7.79
N ASP A 466 -9.68 -8.04 9.03
CA ASP A 466 -10.96 -8.09 9.76
C ASP A 466 -11.50 -6.69 10.03
N SER A 467 -10.62 -5.73 10.37
CA SER A 467 -10.99 -4.33 10.61
C SER A 467 -11.41 -3.62 9.33
N ILE A 468 -10.71 -3.87 8.21
CA ILE A 468 -11.05 -3.31 6.89
C ILE A 468 -12.46 -3.78 6.47
N CYS A 469 -12.71 -5.09 6.48
CA CYS A 469 -14.02 -5.61 6.10
C CYS A 469 -15.14 -5.13 7.03
N ALA A 470 -14.88 -5.08 8.35
CA ALA A 470 -15.84 -4.56 9.32
C ALA A 470 -16.19 -3.07 9.07
N PHE A 471 -15.18 -2.26 8.76
CA PHE A 471 -15.36 -0.84 8.45
C PHE A 471 -16.30 -0.63 7.25
N TRP A 472 -16.01 -1.28 6.12
CA TRP A 472 -16.81 -1.12 4.91
C TRP A 472 -18.24 -1.61 5.07
N LEU A 473 -18.46 -2.72 5.76
CA LEU A 473 -19.80 -3.22 6.06
C LEU A 473 -20.59 -2.27 6.97
N LYS A 474 -19.94 -1.67 7.96
CA LYS A 474 -20.59 -0.81 8.94
C LYS A 474 -20.81 0.60 8.42
N GLU A 475 -19.74 1.25 7.95
CA GLU A 475 -19.77 2.67 7.60
C GLU A 475 -20.42 2.94 6.24
N TYR A 476 -20.27 2.02 5.30
CA TYR A 476 -20.80 2.16 3.94
C TYR A 476 -21.99 1.22 3.65
N LYS A 477 -22.39 0.39 4.62
CA LYS A 477 -23.46 -0.60 4.45
C LYS A 477 -23.32 -1.45 3.18
N LEU A 478 -22.09 -1.84 2.82
CA LEU A 478 -21.85 -2.73 1.71
C LEU A 478 -22.51 -4.09 1.93
N ASP A 479 -22.87 -4.76 0.83
CA ASP A 479 -23.54 -6.05 0.86
C ASP A 479 -22.59 -7.22 0.75
N GLY A 480 -21.34 -6.97 0.44
CA GLY A 480 -20.31 -8.00 0.36
C GLY A 480 -19.05 -7.53 -0.34
N PHE A 481 -18.20 -8.50 -0.64
CA PHE A 481 -16.90 -8.27 -1.24
C PHE A 481 -16.63 -9.25 -2.38
N ARG A 482 -15.92 -8.78 -3.41
CA ARG A 482 -15.15 -9.61 -4.32
C ARG A 482 -13.68 -9.47 -3.93
N PHE A 483 -13.04 -10.56 -3.55
CA PHE A 483 -11.64 -10.57 -3.18
C PHE A 483 -10.76 -10.83 -4.40
N ASP A 484 -9.94 -9.84 -4.72
CA ASP A 484 -8.96 -9.90 -5.79
C ASP A 484 -7.90 -10.95 -5.50
N PHE A 485 -7.50 -11.70 -6.51
CA PHE A 485 -6.37 -12.63 -6.50
C PHE A 485 -6.25 -13.49 -5.23
N SER A 486 -7.34 -14.05 -4.74
CA SER A 486 -7.37 -14.78 -3.47
C SER A 486 -6.50 -16.05 -3.43
N LYS A 487 -6.04 -16.54 -4.58
CA LYS A 487 -5.02 -17.60 -4.61
C LYS A 487 -3.64 -17.14 -4.11
N GLY A 488 -3.44 -15.84 -3.92
CA GLY A 488 -2.30 -15.23 -3.25
C GLY A 488 -2.37 -15.23 -1.73
N PHE A 489 -3.52 -15.60 -1.11
CA PHE A 489 -3.70 -15.56 0.36
C PHE A 489 -2.97 -16.70 1.07
N THR A 490 -1.68 -16.81 0.87
CA THR A 490 -0.85 -17.91 1.39
C THR A 490 0.60 -17.52 1.52
N ASN A 491 1.32 -18.20 2.42
CA ASN A 491 2.79 -18.15 2.48
C ASN A 491 3.44 -19.37 1.82
N THR A 492 2.66 -20.28 1.22
CA THR A 492 3.17 -21.44 0.49
C THR A 492 3.81 -20.98 -0.82
N PRO A 493 5.11 -21.26 -1.07
CA PRO A 493 5.76 -20.87 -2.31
C PRO A 493 5.16 -21.58 -3.54
N GLY A 494 4.90 -20.79 -4.59
CA GLY A 494 4.37 -21.34 -5.86
C GLY A 494 3.64 -20.28 -6.68
N ASP A 495 2.95 -20.71 -7.74
CA ASP A 495 2.12 -19.82 -8.58
C ASP A 495 0.65 -19.76 -8.13
N GLY A 496 0.32 -20.38 -6.99
CA GLY A 496 -1.02 -20.46 -6.45
C GLY A 496 -1.91 -21.53 -7.12
N SER A 497 -1.42 -22.32 -8.06
CA SER A 497 -2.22 -23.35 -8.76
C SER A 497 -2.32 -24.67 -8.00
N ALA A 498 -1.34 -24.97 -7.12
CA ALA A 498 -1.34 -26.19 -6.33
C ALA A 498 -2.36 -26.10 -5.19
N TYR A 499 -2.91 -27.27 -4.80
CA TYR A 499 -3.79 -27.39 -3.63
C TYR A 499 -3.05 -26.94 -2.36
N ASP A 500 -3.68 -26.02 -1.61
CA ASP A 500 -3.08 -25.43 -0.42
C ASP A 500 -4.07 -25.38 0.76
N PRO A 501 -3.91 -26.26 1.77
CA PRO A 501 -4.81 -26.33 2.92
C PRO A 501 -4.69 -25.09 3.82
N ASP A 502 -3.53 -24.43 3.87
CA ASP A 502 -3.35 -23.22 4.68
C ASP A 502 -4.11 -22.03 4.05
N ARG A 503 -4.07 -21.89 2.75
CA ARG A 503 -4.87 -20.89 2.01
C ARG A 503 -6.36 -21.11 2.24
N ILE A 504 -6.85 -22.34 2.16
CA ILE A 504 -8.24 -22.69 2.46
C ILE A 504 -8.61 -22.25 3.88
N ARG A 505 -7.76 -22.55 4.86
CA ARG A 505 -7.95 -22.17 6.25
C ARG A 505 -8.03 -20.65 6.42
N ILE A 506 -7.13 -19.91 5.78
CA ILE A 506 -7.07 -18.43 5.83
C ILE A 506 -8.34 -17.83 5.24
N ILE A 507 -8.75 -18.26 4.03
CA ILE A 507 -9.95 -17.78 3.36
C ILE A 507 -11.20 -18.06 4.19
N LYS A 508 -11.36 -19.29 4.71
CA LYS A 508 -12.51 -19.65 5.55
C LYS A 508 -12.54 -18.82 6.83
N ARG A 509 -11.40 -18.62 7.51
CA ARG A 509 -11.33 -17.78 8.71
C ARG A 509 -11.81 -16.35 8.44
N LEU A 510 -11.29 -15.70 7.38
CA LEU A 510 -11.69 -14.34 7.00
C LEU A 510 -13.18 -14.27 6.70
N SER A 511 -13.69 -15.23 5.94
CA SER A 511 -15.11 -15.32 5.58
C SER A 511 -16.01 -15.46 6.81
N ASP A 512 -15.61 -16.29 7.77
CA ASP A 512 -16.35 -16.50 9.02
C ASP A 512 -16.35 -15.24 9.90
N GLU A 513 -15.23 -14.49 9.95
CA GLU A 513 -15.17 -13.21 10.65
C GLU A 513 -16.09 -12.15 10.02
N ILE A 514 -16.19 -12.11 8.69
CA ILE A 514 -17.12 -11.22 7.97
C ILE A 514 -18.58 -11.61 8.28
N ARG A 515 -18.89 -12.91 8.25
CA ARG A 515 -20.25 -13.41 8.52
C ARG A 515 -20.73 -13.20 9.95
N LYS A 516 -19.82 -13.12 10.92
CA LYS A 516 -20.18 -12.71 12.29
C LYS A 516 -20.78 -11.30 12.35
N ARG A 517 -20.43 -10.43 11.39
CA ARG A 517 -20.89 -9.04 11.31
C ARG A 517 -22.10 -8.87 10.38
N LYS A 518 -22.08 -9.57 9.25
CA LYS A 518 -23.15 -9.59 8.25
C LYS A 518 -23.29 -11.01 7.72
N SER A 519 -24.22 -11.78 8.31
CA SER A 519 -24.39 -13.21 8.04
C SER A 519 -24.81 -13.53 6.60
N ASP A 520 -25.42 -12.56 5.92
CA ASP A 520 -25.89 -12.61 4.53
C ASP A 520 -24.94 -11.88 3.56
N ALA A 521 -23.69 -11.60 3.95
CA ALA A 521 -22.71 -10.95 3.10
C ALA A 521 -22.39 -11.82 1.87
N TYR A 522 -22.39 -11.19 0.69
CA TYR A 522 -21.90 -11.81 -0.53
C TYR A 522 -20.38 -11.88 -0.51
N LEU A 523 -19.83 -13.10 -0.54
CA LEU A 523 -18.38 -13.33 -0.49
C LEU A 523 -17.95 -14.03 -1.76
N ILE A 524 -17.40 -13.25 -2.69
CA ILE A 524 -16.94 -13.70 -4.01
C ILE A 524 -15.42 -13.70 -4.00
N TYR A 525 -14.83 -14.79 -4.49
CA TYR A 525 -13.38 -14.94 -4.55
C TYR A 525 -12.94 -15.14 -5.99
N GLU A 526 -12.07 -14.24 -6.47
CA GLU A 526 -11.28 -14.54 -7.65
C GLU A 526 -10.17 -15.51 -7.24
N HIS A 527 -10.52 -16.80 -7.30
CA HIS A 527 -9.62 -17.84 -6.81
C HIS A 527 -8.85 -18.53 -7.95
N LEU A 528 -9.56 -19.03 -8.94
CA LEU A 528 -9.01 -19.60 -10.18
C LEU A 528 -7.87 -20.61 -9.90
N ALA A 529 -8.03 -21.42 -8.84
CA ALA A 529 -7.11 -22.47 -8.44
C ALA A 529 -7.60 -23.87 -8.89
N GLY A 530 -7.05 -24.93 -8.30
CA GLY A 530 -7.42 -26.30 -8.63
C GLY A 530 -8.85 -26.68 -8.20
N ASP A 531 -9.52 -27.54 -8.98
CA ASP A 531 -10.92 -27.94 -8.78
C ASP A 531 -11.23 -28.48 -7.38
N GLN A 532 -10.29 -29.18 -6.74
CA GLN A 532 -10.46 -29.71 -5.39
C GLN A 532 -10.58 -28.57 -4.38
N GLU A 533 -9.71 -27.58 -4.45
CA GLU A 533 -9.68 -26.43 -3.54
C GLU A 533 -10.92 -25.56 -3.73
N GLU A 534 -11.27 -25.24 -4.99
CA GLU A 534 -12.49 -24.50 -5.32
C GLU A 534 -13.73 -25.21 -4.77
N LYS A 535 -13.79 -26.53 -4.85
CA LYS A 535 -14.90 -27.30 -4.29
C LYS A 535 -14.99 -27.15 -2.77
N GLU A 536 -13.88 -27.25 -2.05
CA GLU A 536 -13.87 -27.09 -0.58
C GLU A 536 -14.30 -25.69 -0.14
N LEU A 537 -13.94 -24.65 -0.89
CA LEU A 537 -14.39 -23.29 -0.63
C LEU A 537 -15.88 -23.11 -0.97
N ALA A 538 -16.35 -23.66 -2.10
CA ALA A 538 -17.75 -23.65 -2.46
C ALA A 538 -18.64 -24.36 -1.44
N GLU A 539 -18.18 -25.51 -0.89
CA GLU A 539 -18.90 -26.24 0.17
C GLU A 539 -18.95 -25.45 1.50
N HIS A 540 -18.01 -24.52 1.73
CA HIS A 540 -18.06 -23.55 2.82
C HIS A 540 -18.96 -22.33 2.52
N ASP A 541 -19.78 -22.42 1.49
CA ASP A 541 -20.72 -21.40 1.06
C ASP A 541 -20.10 -20.12 0.49
N LEU A 542 -18.89 -20.24 -0.09
CA LEU A 542 -18.21 -19.14 -0.75
C LEU A 542 -18.51 -19.16 -2.24
N MET A 543 -18.68 -17.98 -2.83
CA MET A 543 -18.86 -17.82 -4.26
C MET A 543 -17.51 -17.68 -4.96
N LEU A 544 -17.33 -18.40 -6.06
CA LEU A 544 -16.07 -18.43 -6.79
C LEU A 544 -16.26 -17.98 -8.25
N TRP A 545 -15.36 -17.18 -8.75
CA TRP A 545 -15.34 -16.76 -10.14
C TRP A 545 -15.22 -17.95 -11.09
N GLY A 546 -16.04 -17.93 -12.14
CA GLY A 546 -16.14 -18.98 -13.14
C GLY A 546 -15.98 -18.45 -14.56
N LYS A 547 -14.74 -18.11 -14.94
CA LYS A 547 -14.40 -17.58 -16.26
C LYS A 547 -14.92 -18.42 -17.40
N GLN A 548 -15.72 -17.84 -18.28
CA GLN A 548 -16.28 -18.46 -19.49
C GLN A 548 -16.05 -17.64 -20.77
N ASN A 549 -15.17 -16.66 -20.74
CA ASN A 549 -14.88 -15.78 -21.88
C ASN A 549 -14.57 -16.59 -23.16
N SER A 550 -13.65 -17.58 -23.10
CA SER A 550 -13.28 -18.39 -24.27
C SER A 550 -14.44 -19.20 -24.87
N PRO A 551 -15.27 -19.92 -24.07
CA PRO A 551 -16.46 -20.57 -24.59
C PRO A 551 -17.45 -19.62 -25.29
N PHE A 552 -17.70 -18.44 -24.71
CA PHE A 552 -18.57 -17.44 -25.31
C PHE A 552 -18.00 -16.87 -26.61
N SER A 553 -16.71 -16.50 -26.60
CA SER A 553 -15.99 -16.01 -27.79
C SER A 553 -16.01 -17.05 -28.92
N ASN A 554 -15.76 -18.33 -28.61
CA ASN A 554 -15.83 -19.41 -29.61
C ASN A 554 -17.24 -19.57 -30.19
N ALA A 555 -18.27 -19.54 -29.34
CA ALA A 555 -19.65 -19.68 -29.80
C ALA A 555 -20.05 -18.52 -30.71
N ILE A 556 -19.75 -17.28 -30.35
CA ILE A 556 -20.08 -16.10 -31.15
C ILE A 556 -19.28 -16.07 -32.46
N ASN A 557 -18.03 -16.52 -32.43
CA ASN A 557 -17.19 -16.61 -33.63
C ASN A 557 -17.56 -17.76 -34.56
N GLY A 558 -18.57 -18.58 -34.23
CA GLY A 558 -18.97 -19.73 -35.01
C GLY A 558 -18.05 -20.95 -34.89
N VAL A 559 -17.15 -20.97 -33.90
CA VAL A 559 -16.20 -22.05 -33.64
C VAL A 559 -16.84 -23.10 -32.74
N GLN A 560 -17.16 -24.29 -33.25
CA GLN A 560 -17.80 -25.36 -32.47
C GLN A 560 -16.87 -25.93 -31.38
N LYS A 561 -15.57 -26.07 -31.69
CA LYS A 561 -14.60 -26.60 -30.73
C LYS A 561 -14.40 -25.60 -29.59
N GLY A 562 -14.69 -26.01 -28.34
CA GLY A 562 -14.49 -25.17 -27.14
C GLY A 562 -15.64 -24.19 -26.84
N SER A 563 -16.79 -24.28 -27.58
CA SER A 563 -18.00 -23.46 -27.35
C SER A 563 -18.99 -24.06 -26.33
N SER A 564 -18.55 -25.00 -25.50
CA SER A 564 -19.41 -25.63 -24.50
C SER A 564 -19.55 -24.76 -23.24
N PHE A 565 -20.77 -24.41 -22.89
CA PHE A 565 -21.10 -23.70 -21.65
C PHE A 565 -21.26 -24.61 -20.43
N LYS A 566 -20.96 -25.92 -20.56
CA LYS A 566 -21.05 -26.85 -19.42
C LYS A 566 -20.23 -26.38 -18.22
N GLY A 567 -19.07 -25.75 -18.46
CA GLY A 567 -18.22 -25.18 -17.43
C GLY A 567 -18.84 -24.03 -16.64
N ALA A 568 -19.93 -23.43 -17.13
CA ALA A 568 -20.64 -22.38 -16.41
C ALA A 568 -21.36 -22.89 -15.15
N MET A 569 -21.72 -24.17 -15.10
CA MET A 569 -22.52 -24.73 -14.02
C MET A 569 -21.65 -25.29 -12.90
N ALA A 570 -21.99 -24.96 -11.65
CA ALA A 570 -21.34 -25.49 -10.44
C ALA A 570 -21.36 -27.02 -10.40
N SER A 571 -22.47 -27.64 -10.87
CA SER A 571 -22.61 -29.10 -10.97
C SER A 571 -21.57 -29.76 -11.88
N SER A 572 -21.05 -29.05 -12.87
CA SER A 572 -19.98 -29.56 -13.74
C SER A 572 -18.64 -29.69 -13.04
N LYS A 573 -18.46 -28.98 -11.92
CA LYS A 573 -17.30 -29.05 -11.03
C LYS A 573 -17.53 -30.00 -9.85
N GLY A 574 -18.70 -30.66 -9.79
CA GLY A 574 -19.08 -31.55 -8.69
C GLY A 574 -19.35 -30.83 -7.37
N TRP A 575 -19.72 -29.53 -7.43
CA TRP A 575 -20.14 -28.79 -6.24
C TRP A 575 -21.59 -29.10 -5.87
N SER A 576 -21.88 -29.18 -4.58
CA SER A 576 -23.25 -29.40 -4.08
C SER A 576 -24.08 -28.11 -4.07
N LYS A 577 -23.41 -26.96 -4.04
CA LYS A 577 -24.02 -25.62 -4.02
C LYS A 577 -23.80 -24.88 -5.33
N ASN A 578 -24.78 -24.03 -5.68
CA ASN A 578 -24.71 -23.21 -6.89
C ASN A 578 -23.96 -21.88 -6.62
N ASN A 579 -22.69 -22.00 -6.21
CA ASN A 579 -21.84 -20.89 -5.77
C ASN A 579 -20.83 -20.45 -6.85
N ARG A 580 -21.07 -20.77 -8.12
CA ARG A 580 -20.20 -20.34 -9.22
C ARG A 580 -20.71 -19.03 -9.81
N VAL A 581 -19.93 -17.97 -9.69
CA VAL A 581 -20.16 -16.67 -10.35
C VAL A 581 -19.60 -16.77 -11.76
N THR A 582 -20.46 -17.06 -12.71
CA THR A 582 -20.04 -17.28 -14.10
C THR A 582 -20.18 -15.99 -14.91
N TYR A 583 -19.14 -15.65 -15.64
CA TYR A 583 -19.10 -14.46 -16.48
C TYR A 583 -18.51 -14.76 -17.86
N MET A 584 -18.96 -14.00 -18.86
CA MET A 584 -18.39 -14.01 -20.20
C MET A 584 -17.35 -12.91 -20.41
N GLU A 585 -17.48 -11.82 -19.68
CA GLU A 585 -16.60 -10.64 -19.72
C GLU A 585 -16.32 -10.14 -18.30
N SER A 586 -15.12 -9.65 -18.05
CA SER A 586 -14.70 -8.87 -16.90
C SER A 586 -13.70 -7.81 -17.39
N HIS A 587 -13.15 -7.02 -16.45
CA HIS A 587 -12.09 -6.04 -16.77
C HIS A 587 -10.80 -6.70 -17.29
N ASP A 588 -10.57 -8.00 -17.02
CA ASP A 588 -9.35 -8.73 -17.39
C ASP A 588 -9.39 -9.36 -18.79
N GLU A 589 -10.58 -9.47 -19.40
CA GLU A 589 -10.72 -10.12 -20.68
C GLU A 589 -11.10 -9.14 -21.78
N GLU A 590 -10.64 -9.47 -22.98
CA GLU A 590 -11.11 -8.82 -24.19
C GLU A 590 -12.62 -9.06 -24.37
N ARG A 591 -13.35 -8.02 -24.75
CA ARG A 591 -14.80 -8.09 -24.94
C ARG A 591 -15.17 -9.12 -26.00
N VAL A 592 -16.20 -9.90 -25.71
CA VAL A 592 -16.70 -10.95 -26.61
C VAL A 592 -17.15 -10.34 -27.94
N ALA A 593 -17.83 -9.18 -27.92
CA ALA A 593 -18.24 -8.47 -29.14
C ALA A 593 -17.05 -7.98 -29.97
N TYR A 594 -15.99 -7.45 -29.33
CA TYR A 594 -14.77 -7.06 -30.02
C TYR A 594 -14.10 -8.29 -30.66
N ASN A 595 -13.94 -9.38 -29.90
CA ASN A 595 -13.43 -10.64 -30.44
C ASN A 595 -14.21 -11.11 -31.66
N ALA A 596 -15.54 -11.00 -31.64
CA ALA A 596 -16.38 -11.38 -32.73
C ALA A 596 -16.21 -10.45 -33.95
N SER A 597 -16.06 -9.16 -33.76
CA SER A 597 -15.82 -8.20 -34.85
C SER A 597 -14.48 -8.44 -35.56
N VAL A 598 -13.46 -8.92 -34.82
CA VAL A 598 -12.11 -9.18 -35.35
C VAL A 598 -12.00 -10.60 -35.94
N ASN A 599 -12.54 -11.60 -35.20
CA ASN A 599 -12.31 -13.04 -35.48
C ASN A 599 -13.57 -13.80 -35.93
N GLY A 600 -14.73 -13.14 -35.93
CA GLY A 600 -16.00 -13.77 -36.31
C GLY A 600 -16.03 -14.25 -37.77
N ILE A 601 -16.79 -15.32 -38.04
CA ILE A 601 -16.91 -15.95 -39.35
C ILE A 601 -18.06 -15.30 -40.11
N GLY A 602 -17.79 -14.79 -41.33
CA GLY A 602 -18.80 -14.37 -42.30
C GLY A 602 -19.78 -13.29 -41.79
N GLU A 603 -21.09 -13.54 -41.91
CA GLU A 603 -22.17 -12.61 -41.58
C GLU A 603 -22.23 -12.22 -40.11
N ILE A 604 -21.78 -13.09 -39.18
CA ILE A 604 -21.75 -12.83 -37.73
C ILE A 604 -20.90 -11.59 -37.44
N ARG A 605 -19.78 -11.44 -38.13
CA ARG A 605 -18.89 -10.26 -37.97
C ARG A 605 -19.61 -8.97 -38.31
N THR A 606 -20.34 -8.93 -39.40
CA THR A 606 -21.04 -7.74 -39.91
C THR A 606 -22.23 -7.38 -39.01
N GLU A 607 -23.00 -8.37 -38.55
CA GLU A 607 -24.16 -8.17 -37.67
C GLU A 607 -23.72 -7.69 -36.28
N LEU A 608 -22.63 -8.22 -35.71
CA LEU A 608 -22.10 -7.81 -34.43
C LEU A 608 -21.43 -6.44 -34.47
N GLU A 609 -20.78 -6.08 -35.58
CA GLU A 609 -20.31 -4.72 -35.80
C GLU A 609 -21.49 -3.72 -35.75
N ALA A 610 -22.63 -4.04 -36.32
CA ALA A 610 -23.83 -3.21 -36.30
C ALA A 610 -24.47 -3.15 -34.90
N VAL A 611 -24.53 -4.27 -34.18
CA VAL A 611 -25.11 -4.37 -32.83
C VAL A 611 -24.20 -3.72 -31.78
N SER A 612 -22.88 -3.91 -31.87
CA SER A 612 -21.92 -3.27 -30.96
C SER A 612 -21.97 -1.74 -31.06
N TYR A 613 -22.23 -1.22 -32.26
CA TYR A 613 -22.36 0.22 -32.47
C TYR A 613 -23.63 0.81 -31.83
N THR A 614 -24.69 0.03 -31.67
CA THR A 614 -25.99 0.52 -31.18
C THR A 614 -26.32 0.15 -29.73
N HIS A 615 -25.85 -0.98 -29.21
CA HIS A 615 -26.27 -1.53 -27.91
C HIS A 615 -25.13 -1.70 -26.90
N LEU A 616 -23.86 -1.79 -27.33
CA LEU A 616 -22.71 -2.00 -26.46
C LEU A 616 -21.99 -0.72 -26.04
N ARG A 617 -22.45 0.46 -26.48
CA ARG A 617 -21.93 1.75 -26.03
C ARG A 617 -22.06 1.99 -24.52
N ALA A 618 -22.91 1.26 -23.82
CA ALA A 618 -23.06 1.35 -22.38
C ALA A 618 -21.87 0.76 -21.61
N HIS A 619 -21.07 -0.09 -22.25
CA HIS A 619 -19.85 -0.71 -21.70
C HIS A 619 -18.57 -0.19 -22.34
N GLU A 620 -18.64 0.89 -23.11
CA GLU A 620 -17.45 1.51 -23.68
C GLU A 620 -16.61 2.16 -22.58
N THR A 621 -15.81 1.35 -21.96
CA THR A 621 -14.51 1.80 -21.54
C THR A 621 -13.67 1.90 -22.79
N VAL A 622 -13.31 3.10 -23.10
CA VAL A 622 -12.57 3.50 -24.27
C VAL A 622 -11.35 2.62 -24.49
N LEU A 623 -11.25 2.09 -25.70
CA LEU A 623 -9.99 1.74 -26.31
C LEU A 623 -9.14 3.02 -26.44
N ASP A 624 -8.12 3.16 -25.59
CA ASP A 624 -6.89 3.92 -25.83
C ASP A 624 -5.74 3.21 -25.15
#